data_718a00d418f695f8542ed188d34f7fce
#
_entry.id   718a00d418f695f8542ed188d34f7fce
#
_cell.length_a   1.000
_cell.length_b   1.000
_cell.length_c   1.000
_cell.angle_alpha   90.00
_cell.angle_beta   90.00
_cell.angle_gamma   90.00
#
_symmetry.space_group_name_H-M   'P 1'
#
loop_
_entity.id
_entity.type
_entity.pdbx_description
1 polymer ?
#
loop_
_entity_poly.entity_id
_entity_poly.type
_entity_poly.pdbx_seq_one_letter_code
_entity_poly.pdbx_strand_id
1 'polypeptide(L)'
;MDKKINIGIIGAGQTGTPMLKKLVESEFVNLIGIADLDNNAPGMVFARENGINTTNDFMDLARKDTNVDIIIELTGVKLVKQQLREYYQQTENRHTVIMQEIVAILLMSLAQGELVKMFHGDQSYQ
;
A
#
# COMPACT_ATOMS: atom_id res chain seq x y z
N MET A 1 -2.66 -15.31 -21.40
CA MET A 1 -2.10 -15.40 -20.08
C MET A 1 -2.09 -14.06 -19.40
N ASP A 2 -2.68 -14.04 -18.26
CA ASP A 2 -2.97 -12.76 -17.63
C ASP A 2 -1.90 -12.39 -16.62
N LYS A 3 -1.16 -11.38 -16.99
CA LYS A 3 -0.16 -10.81 -16.11
C LYS A 3 -0.85 -9.87 -15.13
N LYS A 4 -0.67 -10.13 -13.85
CA LYS A 4 -1.24 -9.27 -12.81
C LYS A 4 -0.21 -8.28 -12.30
N ILE A 5 -0.70 -7.19 -11.75
CA ILE A 5 0.13 -6.19 -11.10
C ILE A 5 0.26 -6.60 -9.63
N ASN A 6 1.50 -6.81 -9.19
CA ASN A 6 1.79 -7.22 -7.82
C ASN A 6 1.91 -6.00 -6.93
N ILE A 7 1.04 -5.90 -5.92
CA ILE A 7 0.94 -4.72 -5.07
C ILE A 7 1.06 -5.11 -3.61
N GLY A 8 1.87 -4.35 -2.88
CA GLY A 8 1.92 -4.40 -1.42
C GLY A 8 1.41 -3.09 -0.85
N ILE A 9 0.73 -3.15 0.30
CA ILE A 9 0.17 -1.96 0.96
C ILE A 9 0.80 -1.81 2.33
N ILE A 10 1.26 -0.61 2.64
CA ILE A 10 1.78 -0.27 3.97
C ILE A 10 0.82 0.75 4.58
N GLY A 11 0.15 0.35 5.65
CA GLY A 11 -0.87 1.14 6.31
C GLY A 11 -2.26 0.56 6.07
N ALA A 12 -2.89 0.10 7.14
CA ALA A 12 -4.17 -0.63 7.08
C ALA A 12 -5.29 0.10 7.82
N GLY A 13 -5.17 1.42 7.96
CA GLY A 13 -6.14 2.24 8.66
C GLY A 13 -7.29 2.68 7.77
N GLN A 14 -7.82 3.87 8.07
CA GLN A 14 -9.03 4.34 7.40
C GLN A 14 -8.84 4.61 5.92
N THR A 15 -7.65 5.08 5.51
CA THR A 15 -7.38 5.31 4.08
C THR A 15 -7.08 3.99 3.37
N GLY A 16 -6.32 3.11 4.03
CA GLY A 16 -5.86 1.87 3.41
C GLY A 16 -6.98 0.87 3.17
N THR A 17 -7.96 0.81 4.09
CA THR A 17 -9.01 -0.20 4.00
C THR A 17 -9.89 -0.06 2.76
N PRO A 18 -10.39 1.14 2.41
CA PRO A 18 -11.18 1.28 1.18
C PRO A 18 -10.36 0.94 -0.07
N MET A 19 -9.08 1.33 -0.11
CA MET A 19 -8.19 1.01 -1.22
C MET A 19 -8.01 -0.51 -1.33
N LEU A 20 -7.77 -1.17 -0.21
CA LEU A 20 -7.61 -2.62 -0.14
C LEU A 20 -8.82 -3.34 -0.71
N LYS A 21 -10.02 -2.91 -0.34
CA LYS A 21 -11.24 -3.52 -0.83
C LYS A 21 -11.38 -3.40 -2.34
N LYS A 22 -11.03 -2.25 -2.90
CA LYS A 22 -11.05 -2.04 -4.33
C LYS A 22 -10.06 -2.95 -5.05
N LEU A 23 -8.86 -3.08 -4.50
CA LEU A 23 -7.82 -3.89 -5.11
C LEU A 23 -8.18 -5.38 -5.08
N VAL A 24 -8.79 -5.85 -4.00
CA VAL A 24 -9.21 -7.25 -3.88
C VAL A 24 -10.22 -7.62 -4.96
N GLU A 25 -11.11 -6.71 -5.32
CA GLU A 25 -12.14 -6.95 -6.33
C GLU A 25 -11.57 -7.01 -7.74
N SER A 26 -10.35 -6.55 -7.95
CA SER A 26 -9.79 -6.41 -9.29
C SER A 26 -9.10 -7.69 -9.74
N GLU A 27 -9.47 -8.16 -10.93
CA GLU A 27 -8.91 -9.40 -11.49
C GLU A 27 -7.46 -9.24 -11.94
N PHE A 28 -7.02 -8.01 -12.19
CA PHE A 28 -5.66 -7.74 -12.69
C PHE A 28 -4.69 -7.35 -11.58
N VAL A 29 -5.11 -7.42 -10.33
CA VAL A 29 -4.26 -7.10 -9.17
C VAL A 29 -3.98 -8.37 -8.38
N ASN A 30 -2.73 -8.55 -8.00
CA ASN A 30 -2.31 -9.57 -7.06
C ASN A 30 -1.79 -8.86 -5.81
N LEU A 31 -2.54 -8.94 -4.72
CA LEU A 31 -2.11 -8.36 -3.45
C LEU A 31 -1.14 -9.31 -2.78
N ILE A 32 0.12 -8.90 -2.68
CA ILE A 32 1.16 -9.74 -2.08
C ILE A 32 1.16 -9.65 -0.56
N GLY A 33 0.57 -8.60 -0.01
CA GLY A 33 0.48 -8.45 1.44
C GLY A 33 0.13 -7.03 1.85
N ILE A 34 -0.20 -6.90 3.12
CA ILE A 34 -0.47 -5.61 3.76
C ILE A 34 0.25 -5.56 5.09
N ALA A 35 0.83 -4.42 5.41
CA ALA A 35 1.62 -4.21 6.61
C ALA A 35 1.00 -3.13 7.49
N ASP A 36 0.95 -3.38 8.78
CA ASP A 36 0.59 -2.39 9.79
C ASP A 36 1.10 -2.86 11.13
N LEU A 37 1.48 -1.92 12.00
CA LEU A 37 1.92 -2.26 13.35
C LEU A 37 0.77 -2.75 14.23
N ASP A 38 -0.45 -2.36 13.90
CA ASP A 38 -1.64 -2.72 14.66
C ASP A 38 -2.37 -3.88 13.98
N ASN A 39 -2.31 -5.05 14.59
CA ASN A 39 -2.99 -6.23 14.08
C ASN A 39 -4.51 -6.09 14.04
N ASN A 40 -5.05 -5.15 14.79
CA ASN A 40 -6.49 -4.91 14.85
C ASN A 40 -6.93 -3.77 13.94
N ALA A 41 -6.02 -3.17 13.19
CA ALA A 41 -6.39 -2.17 12.20
C ALA A 41 -7.40 -2.77 11.22
N PRO A 42 -8.38 -1.98 10.75
CA PRO A 42 -9.46 -2.52 9.91
C PRO A 42 -8.98 -3.28 8.69
N GLY A 43 -7.95 -2.78 8.01
CA GLY A 43 -7.40 -3.44 6.85
C GLY A 43 -6.70 -4.75 7.16
N MET A 44 -6.08 -4.86 8.34
CA MET A 44 -5.43 -6.10 8.76
C MET A 44 -6.47 -7.20 9.02
N VAL A 45 -7.56 -6.83 9.68
CA VAL A 45 -8.66 -7.77 9.93
C VAL A 45 -9.27 -8.23 8.61
N PHE A 46 -9.56 -7.28 7.73
CA PHE A 46 -10.13 -7.59 6.42
C PHE A 46 -9.20 -8.50 5.61
N ALA A 47 -7.91 -8.22 5.62
CA ALA A 47 -6.93 -9.01 4.87
C ALA A 47 -6.91 -10.45 5.35
N ARG A 48 -6.87 -10.65 6.67
CA ARG A 48 -6.86 -12.01 7.22
C ARG A 48 -8.14 -12.77 6.86
N GLU A 49 -9.28 -12.08 6.89
CA GLU A 49 -10.56 -12.70 6.53
C GLU A 49 -10.64 -13.09 5.06
N ASN A 50 -9.83 -12.46 4.22
CA ASN A 50 -9.85 -12.70 2.78
C ASN A 50 -8.60 -13.43 2.29
N GLY A 51 -7.84 -14.01 3.19
CA GLY A 51 -6.68 -14.84 2.81
C GLY A 51 -5.49 -14.04 2.29
N ILE A 52 -5.41 -12.74 2.59
CA ILE A 52 -4.30 -11.89 2.17
C ILE A 52 -3.24 -11.89 3.27
N ASN A 53 -1.99 -12.02 2.89
CA ASN A 53 -0.87 -12.02 3.84
C ASN A 53 -0.80 -10.71 4.60
N THR A 54 -0.54 -10.78 5.90
CA THR A 54 -0.34 -9.61 6.75
C THR A 54 1.01 -9.68 7.43
N THR A 55 1.58 -8.52 7.73
CA THR A 55 2.84 -8.44 8.47
C THR A 55 2.86 -7.18 9.32
N ASN A 56 3.60 -7.23 10.43
CA ASN A 56 3.83 -6.04 11.24
C ASN A 56 5.11 -5.30 10.85
N ASP A 57 5.90 -5.89 9.96
CA ASP A 57 7.15 -5.29 9.47
C ASP A 57 7.00 -4.97 7.99
N PHE A 58 6.86 -3.67 7.67
CA PHE A 58 6.67 -3.26 6.28
C PHE A 58 7.87 -3.63 5.39
N MET A 59 9.05 -3.81 5.98
CA MET A 59 10.21 -4.23 5.21
C MET A 59 10.06 -5.66 4.65
N ASP A 60 9.17 -6.47 5.22
CA ASP A 60 8.87 -7.77 4.64
C ASP A 60 8.34 -7.65 3.22
N LEU A 61 7.58 -6.59 2.95
CA LEU A 61 7.08 -6.33 1.59
C LEU A 61 8.21 -5.82 0.70
N ALA A 62 9.06 -4.94 1.21
CA ALA A 62 10.18 -4.41 0.46
C ALA A 62 11.16 -5.51 0.05
N ARG A 63 11.39 -6.48 0.93
CA ARG A 63 12.32 -7.59 0.70
C ARG A 63 11.85 -8.58 -0.36
N LYS A 64 10.63 -8.44 -0.84
CA LYS A 64 10.17 -9.21 -2.00
C LYS A 64 10.74 -8.65 -3.31
N ASP A 65 11.44 -7.54 -3.22
CA ASP A 65 12.23 -6.92 -4.29
C ASP A 65 11.41 -6.73 -5.57
N THR A 66 11.95 -7.09 -6.71
CA THR A 66 11.28 -6.85 -8.01
C THR A 66 10.05 -7.72 -8.25
N ASN A 67 9.72 -8.63 -7.33
CA ASN A 67 8.44 -9.34 -7.39
C ASN A 67 7.26 -8.43 -7.05
N VAL A 68 7.53 -7.24 -6.52
CA VAL A 68 6.52 -6.24 -6.23
C VAL A 68 6.61 -5.15 -7.29
N ASP A 69 5.50 -4.86 -7.92
CA ASP A 69 5.44 -3.78 -8.92
C ASP A 69 5.20 -2.43 -8.25
N ILE A 70 4.31 -2.40 -7.27
CA ILE A 70 3.93 -1.16 -6.59
C ILE A 70 3.83 -1.40 -5.09
N ILE A 71 4.46 -0.54 -4.31
CA ILE A 71 4.22 -0.43 -2.86
C ILE A 71 3.38 0.82 -2.66
N ILE A 72 2.19 0.66 -2.09
CA ILE A 72 1.33 1.79 -1.74
C ILE A 72 1.58 2.16 -0.29
N GLU A 73 2.20 3.31 -0.06
CA GLU A 73 2.57 3.76 1.27
C GLU A 73 1.50 4.72 1.79
N LEU A 74 0.72 4.30 2.77
CA LEU A 74 -0.44 5.03 3.27
C LEU A 74 -0.30 5.48 4.73
N THR A 75 0.89 5.32 5.32
CA THR A 75 1.09 5.69 6.73
C THR A 75 1.27 7.18 6.92
N GLY A 76 1.76 7.89 5.90
CA GLY A 76 2.14 9.29 6.03
C GLY A 76 3.40 9.50 6.88
N VAL A 77 4.12 8.45 7.22
CA VAL A 77 5.31 8.51 8.07
C VAL A 77 6.55 8.66 7.19
N LYS A 78 7.27 9.76 7.36
CA LYS A 78 8.44 10.05 6.52
C LYS A 78 9.52 8.97 6.63
N LEU A 79 9.72 8.42 7.82
CA LEU A 79 10.73 7.40 8.04
C LEU A 79 10.45 6.14 7.21
N VAL A 80 9.19 5.77 7.07
CA VAL A 80 8.82 4.60 6.25
C VAL A 80 9.23 4.82 4.80
N LYS A 81 8.91 5.98 4.24
CA LYS A 81 9.28 6.30 2.86
C LYS A 81 10.80 6.32 2.69
N GLN A 82 11.49 6.90 3.65
CA GLN A 82 12.95 7.00 3.61
C GLN A 82 13.59 5.61 3.62
N GLN A 83 13.14 4.74 4.50
CA GLN A 83 13.68 3.38 4.59
C GLN A 83 13.43 2.57 3.32
N LEU A 84 12.25 2.73 2.72
CA LEU A 84 11.95 2.07 1.45
C LEU A 84 12.90 2.54 0.34
N ARG A 85 13.08 3.85 0.23
CA ARG A 85 13.95 4.42 -0.78
C ARG A 85 15.40 3.97 -0.61
N GLU A 86 15.89 4.01 0.63
CA GLU A 86 17.27 3.58 0.91
C GLU A 86 17.46 2.10 0.57
N TYR A 87 16.51 1.26 0.94
CA TYR A 87 16.59 -0.15 0.66
C TYR A 87 16.63 -0.41 -0.86
N TYR A 88 15.75 0.23 -1.61
CA TYR A 88 15.71 0.04 -3.05
C TYR A 88 16.94 0.61 -3.75
N GLN A 89 17.52 1.69 -3.22
CA GLN A 89 18.79 2.20 -3.73
C GLN A 89 19.92 1.20 -3.48
N GLN A 90 19.99 0.65 -2.28
CA GLN A 90 21.04 -0.31 -1.92
C GLN A 90 20.95 -1.58 -2.74
N THR A 91 19.75 -2.03 -3.04
CA THR A 91 19.53 -3.25 -3.81
C THR A 91 19.46 -3.00 -5.32
N GLU A 92 19.61 -1.74 -5.73
CA GLU A 92 19.52 -1.32 -7.13
C GLU A 92 18.19 -1.71 -7.78
N ASN A 93 17.13 -1.75 -6.98
CA ASN A 93 15.79 -2.01 -7.51
C ASN A 93 15.25 -0.76 -8.18
N ARG A 94 15.15 -0.80 -9.51
CA ARG A 94 14.61 0.29 -10.32
C ARG A 94 13.24 -0.04 -10.88
N HIS A 95 12.67 -1.15 -10.44
CA HIS A 95 11.39 -1.62 -10.94
C HIS A 95 10.23 -1.19 -10.04
N THR A 96 10.35 -1.42 -8.72
CA THR A 96 9.25 -1.21 -7.79
C THR A 96 8.96 0.28 -7.61
N VAL A 97 7.70 0.66 -7.84
CA VAL A 97 7.24 2.04 -7.65
C VAL A 97 6.71 2.19 -6.22
N ILE A 98 7.15 3.25 -5.54
CA ILE A 98 6.58 3.62 -4.25
C ILE A 98 5.50 4.66 -4.51
N MET A 99 4.24 4.28 -4.31
CA MET A 99 3.10 5.16 -4.52
C MET A 99 2.70 5.79 -3.20
N GLN A 100 2.77 7.12 -3.13
CA GLN A 100 2.43 7.84 -1.92
C GLN A 100 0.92 8.01 -1.79
N GLU A 101 0.49 8.33 -0.58
CA GLU A 101 -0.92 8.44 -0.23
C GLU A 101 -1.68 9.40 -1.14
N ILE A 102 -1.06 10.51 -1.54
CA ILE A 102 -1.75 11.49 -2.40
C ILE A 102 -2.19 10.86 -3.74
N VAL A 103 -1.37 9.97 -4.28
CA VAL A 103 -1.71 9.28 -5.52
C VAL A 103 -2.87 8.32 -5.29
N ALA A 104 -2.86 7.61 -4.16
CA ALA A 104 -3.97 6.71 -3.80
C ALA A 104 -5.27 7.49 -3.65
N ILE A 105 -5.22 8.65 -3.00
CA ILE A 105 -6.38 9.52 -2.84
C ILE A 105 -6.89 9.99 -4.20
N LEU A 106 -5.99 10.37 -5.10
CA LEU A 106 -6.38 10.78 -6.44
C LEU A 106 -7.12 9.65 -7.16
N LEU A 107 -6.56 8.44 -7.14
CA LEU A 107 -7.17 7.31 -7.83
C LEU A 107 -8.54 6.96 -7.25
N MET A 108 -8.65 6.95 -5.93
CA MET A 108 -9.93 6.68 -5.27
C MET A 108 -10.94 7.78 -5.56
N SER A 109 -10.49 9.03 -5.61
CA SER A 109 -11.36 10.16 -5.92
C SER A 109 -11.91 10.07 -7.33
N LEU A 110 -11.05 9.72 -8.28
CA LEU A 110 -11.49 9.54 -9.67
C LEU A 110 -12.49 8.41 -9.79
N ALA A 111 -12.29 7.32 -9.06
CA ALA A 111 -13.20 6.18 -9.08
C ALA A 111 -14.58 6.54 -8.49
N GLN A 112 -14.62 7.41 -7.50
CA GLN A 112 -15.87 7.81 -6.83
C GLN A 112 -16.52 9.02 -7.46
N GLY A 113 -15.77 9.80 -8.24
CA GLY A 113 -16.28 11.02 -8.85
C GLY A 113 -16.24 12.23 -7.94
N GLU A 114 -15.61 12.12 -6.77
CA GLU A 114 -15.45 13.24 -5.84
C GLU A 114 -14.23 13.04 -4.97
N LEU A 115 -13.73 14.11 -4.38
CA LEU A 115 -12.51 14.06 -3.56
C LEU A 115 -12.74 13.23 -2.31
N VAL A 116 -11.90 12.19 -2.15
CA VAL A 116 -11.92 11.32 -0.98
C VAL A 116 -11.27 12.06 0.19
N LYS A 117 -11.82 11.86 1.38
CA LYS A 117 -11.34 12.49 2.59
C LYS A 117 -9.95 11.98 2.97
N MET A 118 -9.08 12.91 3.36
CA MET A 118 -7.74 12.60 3.83
C MET A 118 -7.75 12.40 5.34
N PHE A 119 -7.24 11.24 5.79
CA PHE A 119 -7.30 10.89 7.21
C PHE A 119 -6.05 11.24 8.00
N HIS A 120 -4.93 11.54 7.32
CA HIS A 120 -3.70 11.93 8.01
C HIS A 120 -3.55 13.43 8.16
N GLY A 121 -4.58 14.17 7.81
CA GLY A 121 -4.58 15.60 7.90
C GLY A 121 -3.73 16.26 6.83
N ASP A 122 -3.76 17.59 6.83
CA ASP A 122 -3.11 18.37 5.78
C ASP A 122 -1.59 18.31 5.84
N GLN A 123 -1.04 18.01 7.00
CA GLN A 123 0.40 17.98 7.19
C GLN A 123 1.10 16.96 6.31
N SER A 124 0.39 15.92 5.89
CA SER A 124 0.97 14.87 5.07
C SER A 124 1.52 15.36 3.74
N TYR A 125 1.02 16.49 3.25
CA TYR A 125 1.33 16.96 1.90
C TYR A 125 1.90 18.37 1.85
N GLN A 126 2.18 18.91 3.00
CA GLN A 126 2.74 20.26 3.08
C GLN A 126 4.25 20.26 3.17
#